data_9c0e57f655f865d30e6f40cfd1c812b1
#
_entry.id   9c0e57f655f865d30e6f40cfd1c812b1
#
_cell.length_a   1.000
_cell.length_b   1.000
_cell.length_c   1.000
_cell.angle_alpha   90.00
_cell.angle_beta   90.00
_cell.angle_gamma   90.00
#
_symmetry.space_group_name_H-M   'P 1'
#
loop_
_entity.id
_entity.type
_entity.pdbx_description
1 polymer ?
#
loop_
_entity_poly.entity_id
_entity_poly.type
_entity_poly.pdbx_seq_one_letter_code
_entity_poly.pdbx_strand_id
1 'polypeptide(L)'
;MTDVSATPDLPLADADTGGCGDNCGCADADTDVMECGLDPSLAQLLLDAGLHPVEIEDIAHMAIAEDLDGGVDVTTVATIPEDAVATADFTAREAGVVAGLRVAEVIVSVVASDEFEVERHAEDGDRVEAGQKLLSVTTRTRDLLTAERSALNLLCRLSGIATATRAWADALDGTKAKVRDTRKTTPGLRSLEKYAVRAGGGVNHRMSLSDAALVKDNHVVAAGGVAAAFQAVRDRFPGLPIEVEVDTLHQLREVLDAGADLILLDNFTPSETEEAVALTNGRALLESSGRLTLDNASAYARTGVDFLAVGALTHSSPILDIGLDLREATA
;
A
#
# COMPACT_ATOMS: atom_id res chain seq x y z
N MET A 1 -26.48 24.55 10.45
CA MET A 1 -26.23 23.79 9.22
C MET A 1 -25.05 24.48 8.53
N THR A 2 -23.85 24.15 8.92
CA THR A 2 -22.60 24.62 8.29
C THR A 2 -21.86 23.36 7.90
N ASP A 3 -21.70 23.23 6.61
CA ASP A 3 -20.99 22.17 5.90
C ASP A 3 -19.51 22.17 6.32
N VAL A 4 -19.04 21.08 6.94
CA VAL A 4 -17.63 20.85 7.31
C VAL A 4 -17.20 19.56 6.63
N SER A 5 -16.95 19.64 5.32
CA SER A 5 -16.29 18.58 4.57
C SER A 5 -15.21 19.20 3.67
N ALA A 6 -14.05 19.46 4.24
CA ALA A 6 -12.82 19.64 3.48
C ALA A 6 -11.65 19.19 4.37
N THR A 7 -11.27 17.93 4.26
CA THR A 7 -9.95 17.49 4.69
C THR A 7 -8.93 18.11 3.76
N PRO A 8 -7.82 18.70 4.26
CA PRO A 8 -6.74 19.13 3.38
C PRO A 8 -6.09 17.87 2.79
N ASP A 9 -6.31 17.65 1.51
CA ASP A 9 -5.45 16.78 0.71
C ASP A 9 -4.03 17.36 0.78
N LEU A 10 -3.07 16.54 1.19
CA LEU A 10 -1.66 16.83 0.91
C LEU A 10 -1.57 17.05 -0.62
N PRO A 11 -0.98 18.14 -1.10
CA PRO A 11 -0.82 18.33 -2.54
C PRO A 11 0.05 17.18 -3.06
N LEU A 12 -0.59 16.22 -3.70
CA LEU A 12 0.07 15.48 -4.78
C LEU A 12 0.48 16.58 -5.75
N ALA A 13 1.75 16.65 -6.10
CA ALA A 13 2.24 17.62 -7.06
C ALA A 13 1.36 17.50 -8.31
N ASP A 14 0.55 18.54 -8.59
CA ASP A 14 -0.12 18.66 -9.85
C ASP A 14 0.97 18.56 -10.93
N ALA A 15 0.81 17.59 -11.81
CA ALA A 15 1.62 17.45 -13.01
C ALA A 15 1.28 18.62 -13.92
N ASP A 16 1.83 19.81 -13.61
CA ASP A 16 1.81 20.94 -14.54
C ASP A 16 3.16 21.04 -15.26
N THR A 17 3.04 21.04 -16.55
CA THR A 17 4.02 20.96 -17.62
C THR A 17 5.14 22.00 -17.51
N GLY A 18 6.16 21.69 -16.73
CA GLY A 18 7.44 22.36 -16.75
C GLY A 18 8.47 21.44 -17.39
N GLY A 19 8.93 21.78 -18.63
CA GLY A 19 9.80 20.96 -19.45
C GLY A 19 10.96 20.33 -18.69
N CYS A 20 10.93 19.04 -18.52
CA CYS A 20 12.07 18.22 -18.16
C CYS A 20 13.00 18.09 -19.37
N GLY A 21 14.28 18.43 -19.19
CA GLY A 21 15.29 18.19 -20.21
C GLY A 21 15.45 16.69 -20.52
N ASP A 22 15.94 16.40 -21.72
CA ASP A 22 16.01 15.11 -22.45
C ASP A 22 16.69 13.93 -21.72
N ASN A 23 16.36 13.62 -20.46
CA ASN A 23 16.82 12.37 -19.81
C ASN A 23 16.03 12.01 -18.54
N CYS A 24 14.76 12.34 -18.42
CA CYS A 24 13.89 11.87 -17.37
C CYS A 24 12.97 10.80 -17.98
N GLY A 25 13.11 9.54 -17.57
CA GLY A 25 12.25 8.44 -17.96
C GLY A 25 10.86 8.55 -17.30
N CYS A 26 10.15 9.65 -17.59
CA CYS A 26 8.72 9.75 -17.32
C CYS A 26 8.03 9.14 -18.55
N ALA A 27 7.75 7.85 -18.50
CA ALA A 27 6.85 7.23 -19.46
C ALA A 27 5.45 7.83 -19.26
N ASP A 28 4.83 8.25 -20.37
CA ASP A 28 3.44 8.74 -20.38
C ASP A 28 2.52 7.58 -19.97
N ALA A 29 1.64 7.78 -18.98
CA ALA A 29 0.72 6.76 -18.48
C ALA A 29 -0.13 6.12 -19.59
N ASP A 30 -0.40 6.84 -20.68
CA ASP A 30 -1.14 6.33 -21.86
C ASP A 30 -0.31 5.39 -22.75
N THR A 31 1.02 5.49 -22.73
CA THR A 31 1.91 4.58 -23.48
C THR A 31 2.10 3.24 -22.78
N ASP A 32 2.13 3.24 -21.45
CA ASP A 32 2.39 2.05 -20.64
C ASP A 32 1.21 1.05 -20.65
N VAL A 33 -0.05 1.52 -20.81
CA VAL A 33 -1.22 0.64 -20.97
C VAL A 33 -1.19 -0.12 -22.30
N MET A 34 -0.54 0.42 -23.32
CA MET A 34 -0.40 -0.23 -24.63
C MET A 34 0.74 -1.27 -24.68
N GLU A 35 1.59 -1.34 -23.66
CA GLU A 35 2.74 -2.25 -23.59
C GLU A 35 2.50 -3.46 -22.67
N CYS A 36 1.42 -3.47 -21.86
CA CYS A 36 1.06 -4.63 -21.04
C CYS A 36 0.24 -5.65 -21.82
N GLY A 37 0.42 -6.94 -21.53
CA GLY A 37 -0.33 -8.04 -22.13
C GLY A 37 -1.73 -8.27 -21.55
N LEU A 38 -2.15 -7.43 -20.57
CA LEU A 38 -3.42 -7.60 -19.87
C LEU A 38 -4.62 -7.08 -20.70
N ASP A 39 -5.80 -7.65 -20.44
CA ASP A 39 -7.05 -7.08 -20.95
C ASP A 39 -7.16 -5.59 -20.59
N PRO A 40 -7.52 -4.70 -21.55
CA PRO A 40 -7.58 -3.26 -21.31
C PRO A 40 -8.50 -2.85 -20.15
N SER A 41 -9.58 -3.61 -19.90
CA SER A 41 -10.48 -3.31 -18.78
C SER A 41 -9.85 -3.64 -17.43
N LEU A 42 -9.09 -4.73 -17.33
CA LEU A 42 -8.34 -5.09 -16.13
C LEU A 42 -7.19 -4.10 -15.89
N ALA A 43 -6.48 -3.70 -16.95
CA ALA A 43 -5.44 -2.68 -16.86
C ALA A 43 -5.99 -1.34 -16.33
N GLN A 44 -7.16 -0.91 -16.83
CA GLN A 44 -7.81 0.32 -16.33
C GLN A 44 -8.22 0.20 -14.86
N LEU A 45 -8.75 -0.95 -14.41
CA LEU A 45 -9.10 -1.18 -13.01
C LEU A 45 -7.87 -1.11 -12.08
N LEU A 46 -6.70 -1.56 -12.54
CA LEU A 46 -5.44 -1.41 -11.80
C LEU A 46 -5.03 0.06 -11.69
N LEU A 47 -5.10 0.82 -12.80
CA LEU A 47 -4.78 2.26 -12.79
C LEU A 47 -5.72 3.04 -11.86
N ASP A 48 -7.02 2.77 -11.89
CA ASP A 48 -8.01 3.39 -11.00
C ASP A 48 -7.71 3.09 -9.51
N ALA A 49 -7.10 1.93 -9.24
CA ALA A 49 -6.61 1.54 -7.91
C ALA A 49 -5.24 2.16 -7.54
N GLY A 50 -4.62 2.89 -8.48
CA GLY A 50 -3.28 3.46 -8.33
C GLY A 50 -2.18 2.38 -8.33
N LEU A 51 -2.37 1.33 -9.14
CA LEU A 51 -1.41 0.27 -9.43
C LEU A 51 -1.02 0.33 -10.91
N HIS A 52 0.27 0.22 -11.20
CA HIS A 52 0.76 0.27 -12.57
C HIS A 52 0.63 -1.11 -13.24
N PRO A 53 -0.13 -1.26 -14.36
CA PRO A 53 -0.44 -2.57 -14.95
C PRO A 53 0.80 -3.39 -15.28
N VAL A 54 1.81 -2.80 -15.92
CA VAL A 54 3.06 -3.49 -16.27
C VAL A 54 3.80 -4.00 -15.03
N GLU A 55 3.89 -3.20 -13.96
CA GLU A 55 4.52 -3.64 -12.71
C GLU A 55 3.80 -4.84 -12.09
N ILE A 56 2.45 -4.84 -12.13
CA ILE A 56 1.66 -5.94 -11.56
C ILE A 56 1.77 -7.20 -12.43
N GLU A 57 1.79 -7.05 -13.74
CA GLU A 57 2.02 -8.15 -14.68
C GLU A 57 3.42 -8.78 -14.50
N ASP A 58 4.47 -7.96 -14.33
CA ASP A 58 5.83 -8.43 -14.05
C ASP A 58 5.89 -9.22 -12.74
N ILE A 59 5.23 -8.74 -11.68
CA ILE A 59 5.12 -9.45 -10.41
C ILE A 59 4.40 -10.80 -10.59
N ALA A 60 3.32 -10.84 -11.37
CA ALA A 60 2.58 -12.07 -11.68
C ALA A 60 3.45 -13.08 -12.43
N HIS A 61 4.13 -12.65 -13.48
CA HIS A 61 5.07 -13.49 -14.22
C HIS A 61 6.18 -14.04 -13.33
N MET A 62 6.74 -13.21 -12.46
CA MET A 62 7.77 -13.64 -11.52
C MET A 62 7.26 -14.69 -10.54
N ALA A 63 6.05 -14.52 -9.98
CA ALA A 63 5.45 -15.46 -9.05
C ALA A 63 5.16 -16.82 -9.70
N ILE A 64 4.63 -16.83 -10.91
CA ILE A 64 4.38 -18.07 -11.69
C ILE A 64 5.69 -18.73 -12.11
N ALA A 65 6.69 -17.96 -12.52
CA ALA A 65 8.00 -18.50 -12.88
C ALA A 65 8.71 -19.15 -11.68
N GLU A 66 8.56 -18.60 -10.48
CA GLU A 66 9.07 -19.19 -9.24
C GLU A 66 8.43 -20.56 -8.95
N ASP A 67 7.10 -20.68 -9.09
CA ASP A 67 6.38 -21.93 -8.82
C ASP A 67 6.67 -23.01 -9.87
N LEU A 68 6.82 -22.63 -11.14
CA LEU A 68 7.06 -23.60 -12.23
C LEU A 68 8.55 -23.98 -12.39
N ASP A 69 9.48 -23.14 -11.97
CA ASP A 69 10.94 -23.32 -12.11
C ASP A 69 11.37 -23.82 -13.51
N GLY A 70 10.75 -23.27 -14.55
CA GLY A 70 10.98 -23.64 -15.95
C GLY A 70 10.39 -25.00 -16.38
N GLY A 71 9.61 -25.65 -15.52
CA GLY A 71 8.91 -26.91 -15.79
C GLY A 71 7.40 -26.74 -16.00
N VAL A 72 6.64 -27.73 -15.53
CA VAL A 72 5.17 -27.75 -15.56
C VAL A 72 4.64 -28.20 -14.20
N ASP A 73 3.40 -27.88 -13.87
CA ASP A 73 2.69 -28.48 -12.75
C ASP A 73 2.45 -29.97 -12.99
N VAL A 74 3.38 -30.80 -12.53
CA VAL A 74 3.40 -32.25 -12.80
C VAL A 74 2.18 -32.96 -12.21
N THR A 75 1.65 -32.48 -11.09
CA THR A 75 0.46 -33.06 -10.45
C THR A 75 -0.76 -32.79 -11.28
N THR A 76 -0.98 -31.54 -11.65
CA THR A 76 -2.13 -31.10 -12.43
C THR A 76 -2.11 -31.72 -13.83
N VAL A 77 -0.95 -31.73 -14.51
CA VAL A 77 -0.83 -32.35 -15.84
C VAL A 77 -1.13 -33.85 -15.80
N ALA A 78 -0.73 -34.54 -14.73
CA ALA A 78 -0.95 -35.98 -14.60
C ALA A 78 -2.39 -36.38 -14.22
N THR A 79 -3.11 -35.51 -13.51
CA THR A 79 -4.41 -35.86 -12.89
C THR A 79 -5.62 -35.20 -13.53
N ILE A 80 -5.44 -34.08 -14.22
CA ILE A 80 -6.54 -33.28 -14.79
C ILE A 80 -6.54 -33.41 -16.32
N PRO A 81 -7.67 -33.73 -16.96
CA PRO A 81 -7.81 -33.67 -18.43
C PRO A 81 -7.48 -32.28 -18.98
N GLU A 82 -6.88 -32.22 -20.18
CA GLU A 82 -6.44 -30.94 -20.78
C GLU A 82 -7.60 -29.99 -21.09
N ASP A 83 -8.75 -30.55 -21.46
CA ASP A 83 -9.98 -29.86 -21.84
C ASP A 83 -10.94 -29.63 -20.67
N ALA A 84 -10.57 -30.05 -19.45
CA ALA A 84 -11.39 -29.85 -18.27
C ALA A 84 -11.52 -28.36 -17.93
N VAL A 85 -12.76 -27.89 -17.78
CA VAL A 85 -13.11 -26.53 -17.33
C VAL A 85 -13.79 -26.62 -15.96
N ALA A 86 -13.46 -25.72 -15.06
CA ALA A 86 -14.06 -25.62 -13.74
C ALA A 86 -14.27 -24.17 -13.33
N THR A 87 -15.18 -23.97 -12.39
CA THR A 87 -15.28 -22.72 -11.63
C THR A 87 -14.68 -22.93 -10.25
N ALA A 88 -13.87 -21.98 -9.79
CA ALA A 88 -13.34 -21.96 -8.43
C ALA A 88 -13.71 -20.65 -7.71
N ASP A 89 -13.96 -20.76 -6.42
CA ASP A 89 -14.32 -19.65 -5.55
C ASP A 89 -13.14 -19.33 -4.61
N PHE A 90 -12.66 -18.09 -4.66
CA PHE A 90 -11.80 -17.55 -3.61
C PHE A 90 -12.69 -17.18 -2.41
N THR A 91 -12.47 -17.84 -1.28
CA THR A 91 -13.35 -17.76 -0.11
C THR A 91 -12.55 -17.38 1.13
N ALA A 92 -12.98 -16.34 1.85
CA ALA A 92 -12.38 -15.97 3.13
C ALA A 92 -12.61 -17.09 4.17
N ARG A 93 -11.56 -17.48 4.90
CA ARG A 93 -11.64 -18.49 5.99
C ARG A 93 -11.84 -17.84 7.36
N GLU A 94 -11.57 -16.56 7.46
CA GLU A 94 -11.75 -15.76 8.66
C GLU A 94 -12.23 -14.34 8.31
N ALA A 95 -12.68 -13.58 9.30
CA ALA A 95 -13.11 -12.20 9.12
C ALA A 95 -11.91 -11.27 8.96
N GLY A 96 -12.02 -10.29 8.05
CA GLY A 96 -10.96 -9.31 7.79
C GLY A 96 -11.36 -8.23 6.80
N VAL A 97 -10.36 -7.67 6.14
CA VAL A 97 -10.53 -6.72 5.03
C VAL A 97 -9.80 -7.26 3.81
N VAL A 98 -10.51 -7.44 2.71
CA VAL A 98 -9.92 -7.95 1.48
C VAL A 98 -9.14 -6.86 0.73
N ALA A 99 -7.99 -7.23 0.17
CA ALA A 99 -7.23 -6.39 -0.76
C ALA A 99 -6.40 -7.26 -1.71
N GLY A 100 -6.37 -6.89 -2.99
CA GLY A 100 -5.61 -7.60 -4.03
C GLY A 100 -6.45 -8.53 -4.91
N LEU A 101 -7.76 -8.35 -4.97
CA LEU A 101 -8.63 -9.11 -5.86
C LEU A 101 -8.21 -8.96 -7.33
N ARG A 102 -7.90 -7.72 -7.77
CA ARG A 102 -7.42 -7.46 -9.13
C ARG A 102 -6.04 -8.08 -9.39
N VAL A 103 -5.19 -8.13 -8.36
CA VAL A 103 -3.88 -8.79 -8.44
C VAL A 103 -4.04 -10.30 -8.62
N ALA A 104 -4.99 -10.92 -7.91
CA ALA A 104 -5.31 -12.34 -8.12
C ALA A 104 -5.84 -12.61 -9.53
N GLU A 105 -6.67 -11.71 -10.09
CA GLU A 105 -7.13 -11.78 -11.48
C GLU A 105 -5.96 -11.71 -12.48
N VAL A 106 -4.97 -10.83 -12.25
CA VAL A 106 -3.77 -10.76 -13.10
C VAL A 106 -2.97 -12.05 -13.06
N ILE A 107 -2.80 -12.67 -11.87
CA ILE A 107 -2.13 -13.98 -11.78
C ILE A 107 -2.85 -15.04 -12.63
N VAL A 108 -4.19 -15.08 -12.57
CA VAL A 108 -4.98 -16.01 -13.40
C VAL A 108 -4.84 -15.68 -14.89
N SER A 109 -4.91 -14.41 -15.28
CA SER A 109 -4.77 -13.93 -16.64
C SER A 109 -3.45 -14.37 -17.28
N VAL A 110 -2.33 -14.22 -16.56
CA VAL A 110 -0.99 -14.63 -17.02
C VAL A 110 -0.92 -16.14 -17.31
N VAL A 111 -1.63 -16.97 -16.55
CA VAL A 111 -1.63 -18.44 -16.77
C VAL A 111 -2.65 -18.84 -17.83
N ALA A 112 -3.86 -18.28 -17.78
CA ALA A 112 -4.98 -18.65 -18.65
C ALA A 112 -4.96 -17.95 -20.03
N SER A 113 -4.01 -17.02 -20.27
CA SER A 113 -3.89 -16.25 -21.51
C SER A 113 -5.23 -15.59 -21.91
N ASP A 114 -5.90 -14.94 -20.95
CA ASP A 114 -7.18 -14.22 -21.05
C ASP A 114 -8.41 -15.11 -21.40
N GLU A 115 -8.27 -16.44 -21.41
CA GLU A 115 -9.39 -17.37 -21.57
C GLU A 115 -10.06 -17.72 -20.24
N PHE A 116 -10.61 -16.71 -19.53
CA PHE A 116 -11.29 -16.92 -18.25
C PHE A 116 -12.45 -15.94 -18.04
N GLU A 117 -13.40 -16.35 -17.20
CA GLU A 117 -14.52 -15.51 -16.76
C GLU A 117 -14.40 -15.23 -15.28
N VAL A 118 -14.72 -14.01 -14.86
CA VAL A 118 -14.63 -13.56 -13.47
C VAL A 118 -15.96 -13.00 -12.99
N GLU A 119 -16.43 -13.48 -11.85
CA GLU A 119 -17.54 -12.88 -11.10
C GLU A 119 -17.01 -12.37 -9.75
N ARG A 120 -17.09 -11.06 -9.51
CA ARG A 120 -16.63 -10.42 -8.29
C ARG A 120 -17.76 -10.31 -7.28
N HIS A 121 -17.51 -10.75 -6.05
CA HIS A 121 -18.48 -10.75 -4.95
C HIS A 121 -18.11 -9.77 -3.84
N ALA A 122 -16.91 -9.19 -3.91
CA ALA A 122 -16.40 -8.16 -3.00
C ALA A 122 -15.49 -7.19 -3.76
N GLU A 123 -15.25 -6.03 -3.17
CA GLU A 123 -14.27 -5.04 -3.64
C GLU A 123 -13.14 -4.88 -2.62
N ASP A 124 -11.97 -4.47 -3.11
CA ASP A 124 -10.83 -4.21 -2.23
C ASP A 124 -11.18 -3.08 -1.22
N GLY A 125 -10.93 -3.33 0.05
CA GLY A 125 -11.33 -2.48 1.17
C GLY A 125 -12.61 -2.91 1.88
N ASP A 126 -13.36 -3.86 1.34
CA ASP A 126 -14.54 -4.42 2.00
C ASP A 126 -14.16 -5.23 3.23
N ARG A 127 -14.99 -5.14 4.28
CA ARG A 127 -14.95 -6.07 5.40
C ARG A 127 -15.64 -7.37 4.99
N VAL A 128 -14.97 -8.47 5.24
CA VAL A 128 -15.46 -9.81 4.87
C VAL A 128 -15.54 -10.70 6.09
N GLU A 129 -16.45 -11.69 6.02
CA GLU A 129 -16.67 -12.67 7.06
C GLU A 129 -16.20 -14.07 6.63
N ALA A 130 -15.94 -14.95 7.59
CA ALA A 130 -15.59 -16.33 7.30
C ALA A 130 -16.67 -17.03 6.47
N GLY A 131 -16.28 -17.71 5.39
CA GLY A 131 -17.15 -18.36 4.43
C GLY A 131 -17.69 -17.45 3.32
N GLN A 132 -17.35 -16.16 3.32
CA GLN A 132 -17.76 -15.24 2.25
C GLN A 132 -16.94 -15.50 0.98
N LYS A 133 -17.62 -15.64 -0.16
CA LYS A 133 -17.00 -15.64 -1.48
C LYS A 133 -16.53 -14.24 -1.82
N LEU A 134 -15.34 -14.15 -2.39
CA LEU A 134 -14.70 -12.89 -2.77
C LEU A 134 -14.67 -12.74 -4.29
N LEU A 135 -14.30 -13.82 -4.98
CA LEU A 135 -14.12 -13.88 -6.42
C LEU A 135 -14.45 -15.30 -6.89
N SER A 136 -15.16 -15.44 -7.99
CA SER A 136 -15.33 -16.71 -8.69
C SER A 136 -14.64 -16.63 -10.06
N VAL A 137 -13.86 -17.64 -10.41
CA VAL A 137 -13.14 -17.71 -11.69
C VAL A 137 -13.48 -18.99 -12.40
N THR A 138 -13.84 -18.89 -13.69
CA THR A 138 -14.11 -20.03 -14.58
C THR A 138 -13.11 -20.04 -15.71
N THR A 139 -12.30 -21.09 -15.80
CA THR A 139 -11.33 -21.33 -16.87
C THR A 139 -10.94 -22.80 -16.92
N ARG A 140 -9.92 -23.16 -17.72
CA ARG A 140 -9.36 -24.51 -17.71
C ARG A 140 -8.89 -24.88 -16.30
N THR A 141 -9.28 -26.07 -15.84
CA THR A 141 -8.97 -26.52 -14.48
C THR A 141 -7.46 -26.55 -14.22
N ARG A 142 -6.66 -26.88 -15.25
CA ARG A 142 -5.19 -26.85 -15.13
C ARG A 142 -4.67 -25.45 -14.85
N ASP A 143 -5.21 -24.43 -15.51
CA ASP A 143 -4.78 -23.04 -15.35
C ASP A 143 -5.17 -22.51 -13.96
N LEU A 144 -6.38 -22.85 -13.46
CA LEU A 144 -6.79 -22.53 -12.10
C LEU A 144 -5.83 -23.07 -11.04
N LEU A 145 -5.50 -24.37 -11.14
CA LEU A 145 -4.66 -25.02 -10.15
C LEU A 145 -3.20 -24.56 -10.23
N THR A 146 -2.69 -24.25 -11.41
CA THR A 146 -1.37 -23.66 -11.59
C THR A 146 -1.29 -22.23 -11.02
N ALA A 147 -2.33 -21.42 -11.18
CA ALA A 147 -2.37 -20.05 -10.68
C ALA A 147 -2.66 -19.95 -9.17
N GLU A 148 -3.29 -20.98 -8.58
CA GLU A 148 -3.85 -20.97 -7.22
C GLU A 148 -2.87 -20.44 -6.17
N ARG A 149 -1.68 -21.06 -6.06
CA ARG A 149 -0.77 -20.74 -4.96
C ARG A 149 -0.23 -19.33 -5.05
N SER A 150 0.19 -18.89 -6.22
CA SER A 150 0.69 -17.55 -6.46
C SER A 150 -0.40 -16.48 -6.23
N ALA A 151 -1.63 -16.72 -6.70
CA ALA A 151 -2.78 -15.84 -6.47
C ALA A 151 -3.09 -15.73 -4.97
N LEU A 152 -3.19 -16.85 -4.26
CA LEU A 152 -3.46 -16.88 -2.83
C LEU A 152 -2.34 -16.23 -2.00
N ASN A 153 -1.07 -16.44 -2.36
CA ASN A 153 0.04 -15.85 -1.64
C ASN A 153 -0.04 -14.31 -1.62
N LEU A 154 -0.32 -13.69 -2.76
CA LEU A 154 -0.46 -12.23 -2.84
C LEU A 154 -1.78 -11.76 -2.20
N LEU A 155 -2.91 -12.38 -2.52
CA LEU A 155 -4.22 -12.00 -1.98
C LEU A 155 -4.27 -12.09 -0.45
N CYS A 156 -3.80 -13.20 0.14
CA CYS A 156 -3.74 -13.38 1.59
C CYS A 156 -2.81 -12.35 2.26
N ARG A 157 -1.65 -12.08 1.64
CA ARG A 157 -0.68 -11.09 2.14
C ARG A 157 -1.27 -9.69 2.15
N LEU A 158 -1.84 -9.25 1.04
CA LEU A 158 -2.41 -7.90 0.90
C LEU A 158 -3.64 -7.72 1.79
N SER A 159 -4.51 -8.72 1.84
CA SER A 159 -5.67 -8.71 2.74
C SER A 159 -5.27 -8.68 4.22
N GLY A 160 -4.19 -9.35 4.60
CA GLY A 160 -3.63 -9.28 5.95
C GLY A 160 -3.14 -7.87 6.31
N ILE A 161 -2.45 -7.19 5.39
CA ILE A 161 -2.01 -5.79 5.55
C ILE A 161 -3.22 -4.85 5.67
N ALA A 162 -4.23 -5.02 4.80
CA ALA A 162 -5.45 -4.21 4.84
C ALA A 162 -6.22 -4.43 6.16
N THR A 163 -6.32 -5.68 6.64
CA THR A 163 -6.95 -6.03 7.91
C THR A 163 -6.23 -5.38 9.10
N ALA A 164 -4.91 -5.50 9.16
CA ALA A 164 -4.12 -4.85 10.20
C ALA A 164 -4.25 -3.32 10.15
N THR A 165 -4.21 -2.74 8.95
CA THR A 165 -4.38 -1.28 8.78
C THR A 165 -5.75 -0.82 9.23
N ARG A 166 -6.80 -1.58 8.92
CA ARG A 166 -8.16 -1.28 9.37
C ARG A 166 -8.27 -1.28 10.90
N ALA A 167 -7.65 -2.23 11.58
CA ALA A 167 -7.62 -2.23 13.04
C ALA A 167 -6.99 -0.96 13.62
N TRP A 168 -5.92 -0.46 12.99
CA TRP A 168 -5.33 0.83 13.35
C TRP A 168 -6.26 2.00 13.03
N ALA A 169 -6.85 2.04 11.84
CA ALA A 169 -7.77 3.12 11.45
C ALA A 169 -8.97 3.20 12.41
N ASP A 170 -9.55 2.05 12.78
CA ASP A 170 -10.64 1.97 13.76
C ASP A 170 -10.21 2.45 15.16
N ALA A 171 -8.97 2.15 15.58
CA ALA A 171 -8.43 2.63 16.87
C ALA A 171 -8.22 4.16 16.92
N LEU A 172 -8.13 4.81 15.77
CA LEU A 172 -7.98 6.27 15.64
C LEU A 172 -9.32 6.99 15.42
N ASP A 173 -10.43 6.26 15.33
CA ASP A 173 -11.74 6.85 15.07
C ASP A 173 -12.11 7.95 16.07
N GLY A 174 -12.81 8.98 15.59
CA GLY A 174 -13.15 10.16 16.39
C GLY A 174 -11.98 11.15 16.64
N THR A 175 -10.81 10.91 16.05
CA THR A 175 -9.67 11.86 16.04
C THR A 175 -9.36 12.32 14.61
N LYS A 176 -8.46 13.32 14.47
CA LYS A 176 -7.97 13.70 13.13
C LYS A 176 -6.83 12.83 12.63
N ALA A 177 -6.22 12.04 13.50
CA ALA A 177 -5.04 11.26 13.19
C ALA A 177 -5.34 10.15 12.18
N LYS A 178 -4.41 9.92 11.24
CA LYS A 178 -4.47 8.81 10.30
C LYS A 178 -3.27 7.89 10.50
N VAL A 179 -3.50 6.59 10.38
CA VAL A 179 -2.40 5.62 10.35
C VAL A 179 -1.68 5.71 9.00
N ARG A 180 -0.34 5.67 9.03
CA ARG A 180 0.52 5.85 7.88
C ARG A 180 1.53 4.71 7.78
N ASP A 181 1.81 4.23 6.58
CA ASP A 181 2.84 3.23 6.35
C ASP A 181 4.26 3.81 6.42
N THR A 182 5.23 3.03 6.01
CA THR A 182 6.64 3.42 5.92
C THR A 182 7.27 2.81 4.66
N ARG A 183 8.61 2.99 4.48
CA ARG A 183 9.37 2.26 3.46
C ARG A 183 9.92 0.90 3.94
N LYS A 184 9.48 0.40 5.10
CA LYS A 184 9.82 -0.93 5.62
C LYS A 184 8.92 -1.97 4.96
N THR A 185 9.07 -2.16 3.66
CA THR A 185 8.27 -3.04 2.81
C THR A 185 9.10 -4.23 2.32
N THR A 186 8.42 -5.29 1.89
CA THR A 186 9.05 -6.41 1.19
C THR A 186 9.67 -5.91 -0.12
N PRO A 187 10.96 -6.19 -0.40
CA PRO A 187 11.55 -5.82 -1.68
C PRO A 187 10.73 -6.35 -2.87
N GLY A 188 10.51 -5.48 -3.86
CA GLY A 188 9.69 -5.78 -5.04
C GLY A 188 8.18 -5.69 -4.85
N LEU A 189 7.65 -5.64 -3.61
CA LEU A 189 6.21 -5.62 -3.35
C LEU A 189 5.71 -4.28 -2.76
N ARG A 190 6.50 -3.20 -2.80
CA ARG A 190 6.14 -1.95 -2.14
C ARG A 190 4.86 -1.33 -2.66
N SER A 191 4.66 -1.29 -3.95
CA SER A 191 3.45 -0.76 -4.58
C SER A 191 2.21 -1.49 -4.09
N LEU A 192 2.24 -2.82 -4.08
CA LEU A 192 1.16 -3.69 -3.61
C LEU A 192 0.92 -3.54 -2.10
N GLU A 193 1.97 -3.58 -1.26
CA GLU A 193 1.81 -3.46 0.19
C GLU A 193 1.27 -2.09 0.60
N LYS A 194 1.72 -1.01 -0.06
CA LYS A 194 1.18 0.34 0.17
C LYS A 194 -0.24 0.52 -0.39
N TYR A 195 -0.57 -0.14 -1.48
CA TYR A 195 -1.95 -0.25 -1.95
C TYR A 195 -2.85 -0.87 -0.88
N ALA A 196 -2.44 -2.01 -0.30
CA ALA A 196 -3.18 -2.69 0.75
C ALA A 196 -3.38 -1.81 2.00
N VAL A 197 -2.42 -0.95 2.34
CA VAL A 197 -2.59 0.06 3.40
C VAL A 197 -3.71 1.03 3.05
N ARG A 198 -3.80 1.54 1.80
CA ARG A 198 -4.92 2.41 1.39
C ARG A 198 -6.26 1.66 1.46
N ALA A 199 -6.33 0.42 0.96
CA ALA A 199 -7.52 -0.41 1.05
C ALA A 199 -7.97 -0.65 2.50
N GLY A 200 -7.03 -0.76 3.45
CA GLY A 200 -7.31 -0.82 4.88
C GLY A 200 -7.75 0.50 5.52
N GLY A 201 -7.74 1.62 4.79
CA GLY A 201 -8.13 2.95 5.29
C GLY A 201 -6.99 3.76 5.89
N GLY A 202 -5.73 3.33 5.72
CA GLY A 202 -4.53 4.11 6.03
C GLY A 202 -4.13 5.06 4.90
N VAL A 203 -3.04 5.79 5.12
CA VAL A 203 -2.44 6.69 4.12
C VAL A 203 -0.99 6.31 3.86
N ASN A 204 -0.50 6.61 2.68
CA ASN A 204 0.87 6.28 2.33
C ASN A 204 1.86 7.37 2.78
N HIS A 205 3.01 6.95 3.29
CA HIS A 205 4.23 7.73 3.33
C HIS A 205 4.90 7.69 1.95
N ARG A 206 5.96 8.48 1.70
CA ARG A 206 6.70 8.50 0.44
C ARG A 206 6.98 7.09 -0.10
N MET A 207 6.88 6.95 -1.42
CA MET A 207 7.10 5.67 -2.11
C MET A 207 8.59 5.35 -2.26
N SER A 208 9.40 6.38 -2.53
CA SER A 208 10.81 6.22 -2.89
C SER A 208 11.72 7.19 -2.12
N LEU A 209 12.97 7.31 -2.54
CA LEU A 209 13.90 8.33 -2.04
C LEU A 209 13.83 9.63 -2.86
N SER A 210 13.13 9.61 -4.00
CA SER A 210 13.08 10.70 -4.98
C SER A 210 11.77 11.47 -4.96
N ASP A 211 10.66 10.91 -4.45
CA ASP A 211 9.33 11.55 -4.44
C ASP A 211 9.12 12.51 -3.26
N ALA A 212 9.84 12.31 -2.14
CA ALA A 212 9.88 13.24 -1.02
C ALA A 212 11.17 13.05 -0.20
N ALA A 213 11.66 14.11 0.40
CA ALA A 213 12.78 14.01 1.33
C ALA A 213 12.29 13.61 2.73
N LEU A 214 13.10 12.83 3.45
CA LEU A 214 12.99 12.62 4.90
C LEU A 214 14.38 12.85 5.49
N VAL A 215 14.53 13.98 6.16
CA VAL A 215 15.75 14.32 6.90
C VAL A 215 15.77 13.51 8.19
N LYS A 216 16.80 12.71 8.38
CA LYS A 216 16.99 11.82 9.53
C LYS A 216 18.21 12.19 10.36
N ASP A 217 18.34 11.58 11.55
CA ASP A 217 19.43 11.74 12.50
C ASP A 217 20.81 11.82 11.84
N ASN A 218 21.16 10.87 10.99
CA ASN A 218 22.44 10.85 10.28
C ASN A 218 22.63 12.04 9.32
N HIS A 219 21.54 12.53 8.69
CA HIS A 219 21.59 13.72 7.86
C HIS A 219 21.81 14.97 8.71
N VAL A 220 21.17 15.04 9.87
CA VAL A 220 21.32 16.15 10.85
C VAL A 220 22.76 16.25 11.34
N VAL A 221 23.36 15.11 11.72
CA VAL A 221 24.76 15.05 12.13
C VAL A 221 25.69 15.50 11.00
N ALA A 222 25.49 15.00 9.79
CA ALA A 222 26.34 15.30 8.65
C ALA A 222 26.24 16.78 8.20
N ALA A 223 25.04 17.38 8.31
CA ALA A 223 24.81 18.78 7.92
C ALA A 223 25.14 19.80 9.01
N GLY A 224 25.45 19.35 10.25
CA GLY A 224 25.77 20.22 11.38
C GLY A 224 24.56 20.83 12.08
N GLY A 225 23.35 20.26 11.92
CA GLY A 225 22.14 20.65 12.59
C GLY A 225 20.87 20.39 11.79
N VAL A 226 19.74 20.30 12.48
CA VAL A 226 18.45 19.92 11.87
C VAL A 226 17.95 20.99 10.89
N ALA A 227 18.02 22.26 11.27
CA ALA A 227 17.65 23.38 10.40
C ALA A 227 18.56 23.50 9.17
N ALA A 228 19.89 23.24 9.34
CA ALA A 228 20.84 23.23 8.24
C ALA A 228 20.55 22.11 7.24
N ALA A 229 20.23 20.91 7.74
CA ALA A 229 19.87 19.78 6.89
C ALA A 229 18.57 20.05 6.10
N PHE A 230 17.54 20.57 6.75
CA PHE A 230 16.29 20.97 6.09
C PHE A 230 16.54 22.03 5.01
N GLN A 231 17.28 23.09 5.32
CA GLN A 231 17.58 24.16 4.37
C GLN A 231 18.35 23.65 3.16
N ALA A 232 19.34 22.76 3.37
CA ALA A 232 20.13 22.19 2.29
C ALA A 232 19.27 21.40 1.29
N VAL A 233 18.27 20.66 1.77
CA VAL A 233 17.32 19.95 0.87
C VAL A 233 16.45 20.96 0.14
N ARG A 234 15.86 21.94 0.84
CA ARG A 234 14.99 22.96 0.27
C ARG A 234 15.67 23.78 -0.83
N ASP A 235 16.93 24.13 -0.61
CA ASP A 235 17.71 24.91 -1.60
C ASP A 235 18.09 24.08 -2.81
N ARG A 236 18.36 22.78 -2.62
CA ARG A 236 18.79 21.89 -3.69
C ARG A 236 17.64 21.36 -4.55
N PHE A 237 16.47 21.14 -3.93
CA PHE A 237 15.27 20.57 -4.56
C PHE A 237 14.05 21.43 -4.25
N PRO A 238 13.92 22.62 -4.87
CA PRO A 238 12.77 23.50 -4.65
C PRO A 238 11.46 22.81 -5.03
N GLY A 239 10.46 22.88 -4.14
CA GLY A 239 9.14 22.29 -4.36
C GLY A 239 9.01 20.81 -3.99
N LEU A 240 10.12 20.12 -3.68
CA LEU A 240 10.04 18.74 -3.18
C LEU A 240 9.45 18.74 -1.76
N PRO A 241 8.45 17.88 -1.43
CA PRO A 241 8.00 17.70 -0.06
C PRO A 241 9.15 17.27 0.86
N ILE A 242 9.24 17.90 2.03
CA ILE A 242 10.33 17.61 2.99
C ILE A 242 9.73 17.31 4.35
N GLU A 243 9.94 16.10 4.83
CA GLU A 243 9.68 15.71 6.21
C GLU A 243 10.98 15.75 7.01
N VAL A 244 10.91 16.24 8.25
CA VAL A 244 12.07 16.34 9.13
C VAL A 244 11.83 15.55 10.41
N GLU A 245 12.69 14.58 10.67
CA GLU A 245 12.70 13.81 11.91
C GLU A 245 13.38 14.61 13.02
N VAL A 246 12.73 14.70 14.19
CA VAL A 246 13.22 15.38 15.38
C VAL A 246 13.08 14.48 16.60
N ASP A 247 14.08 14.52 17.50
CA ASP A 247 14.13 13.73 18.75
C ASP A 247 13.80 14.57 19.98
N THR A 248 13.72 15.90 19.85
CA THR A 248 13.53 16.82 20.97
C THR A 248 12.65 18.01 20.60
N LEU A 249 11.97 18.58 21.62
CA LEU A 249 11.22 19.83 21.46
C LEU A 249 12.11 21.02 21.06
N HIS A 250 13.41 20.96 21.34
CA HIS A 250 14.36 21.98 20.89
C HIS A 250 14.53 21.94 19.38
N GLN A 251 14.82 20.76 18.82
CA GLN A 251 14.90 20.58 17.36
C GLN A 251 13.58 20.91 16.67
N LEU A 252 12.43 20.57 17.29
CA LEU A 252 11.12 20.96 16.78
C LEU A 252 11.00 22.49 16.59
N ARG A 253 11.44 23.30 17.59
CA ARG A 253 11.44 24.76 17.45
C ARG A 253 12.33 25.22 16.31
N GLU A 254 13.54 24.67 16.23
CA GLU A 254 14.50 25.04 15.17
C GLU A 254 13.95 24.80 13.78
N VAL A 255 13.31 23.64 13.50
CA VAL A 255 12.77 23.33 12.18
C VAL A 255 11.48 24.10 11.86
N LEU A 256 10.64 24.37 12.88
CA LEU A 256 9.47 25.25 12.74
C LEU A 256 9.88 26.68 12.38
N ASP A 257 10.94 27.20 12.99
CA ASP A 257 11.48 28.55 12.72
C ASP A 257 12.18 28.60 11.33
N ALA A 258 12.69 27.45 10.86
CA ALA A 258 13.20 27.30 9.50
C ALA A 258 12.10 27.14 8.44
N GLY A 259 10.83 26.95 8.86
CA GLY A 259 9.67 26.86 7.99
C GLY A 259 9.36 25.45 7.49
N ALA A 260 9.70 24.40 8.25
CA ALA A 260 9.24 23.04 7.98
C ALA A 260 7.73 22.92 8.22
N ASP A 261 7.03 22.24 7.32
CA ASP A 261 5.57 22.06 7.31
C ASP A 261 5.11 20.61 7.53
N LEU A 262 6.07 19.66 7.58
CA LEU A 262 5.85 18.26 7.92
C LEU A 262 7.01 17.78 8.81
N ILE A 263 6.69 17.32 10.02
CA ILE A 263 7.69 16.99 11.04
C ILE A 263 7.34 15.66 11.69
N LEU A 264 8.32 14.75 11.73
CA LEU A 264 8.22 13.47 12.38
C LEU A 264 8.83 13.55 13.81
N LEU A 265 8.02 13.19 14.79
CA LEU A 265 8.40 13.12 16.21
C LEU A 265 8.87 11.69 16.50
N ASP A 266 10.18 11.48 16.61
CA ASP A 266 10.73 10.14 16.82
C ASP A 266 10.79 9.77 18.29
N ASN A 267 10.12 8.68 18.66
CA ASN A 267 10.07 8.13 20.02
C ASN A 267 9.54 9.08 21.12
N PHE A 268 8.80 10.13 20.79
CA PHE A 268 8.14 10.99 21.79
C PHE A 268 7.09 10.17 22.55
N THR A 269 6.96 10.42 23.86
CA THR A 269 5.83 9.93 24.64
C THR A 269 4.55 10.69 24.30
N PRO A 270 3.34 10.18 24.65
CA PRO A 270 2.11 10.94 24.44
C PRO A 270 2.14 12.36 25.07
N SER A 271 2.72 12.52 26.25
CA SER A 271 2.85 13.84 26.91
C SER A 271 3.77 14.78 26.13
N GLU A 272 4.92 14.30 25.65
CA GLU A 272 5.82 15.09 24.81
C GLU A 272 5.19 15.42 23.45
N THR A 273 4.37 14.50 22.92
CA THR A 273 3.60 14.74 21.68
C THR A 273 2.55 15.83 21.87
N GLU A 274 1.84 15.86 23.02
CA GLU A 274 0.91 16.96 23.37
C GLU A 274 1.65 18.31 23.45
N GLU A 275 2.83 18.35 24.07
CA GLU A 275 3.67 19.55 24.12
C GLU A 275 4.12 19.97 22.71
N ALA A 276 4.49 19.01 21.86
CA ALA A 276 4.87 19.25 20.47
C ALA A 276 3.72 19.83 19.65
N VAL A 277 2.50 19.27 19.80
CA VAL A 277 1.29 19.78 19.15
C VAL A 277 0.99 21.21 19.58
N ALA A 278 1.02 21.48 20.89
CA ALA A 278 0.80 22.82 21.43
C ALA A 278 1.85 23.83 20.93
N LEU A 279 3.13 23.42 20.89
CA LEU A 279 4.24 24.24 20.40
C LEU A 279 4.12 24.54 18.90
N THR A 280 3.71 23.55 18.11
CA THR A 280 3.53 23.67 16.65
C THR A 280 2.40 24.63 16.34
N ASN A 281 1.31 24.60 17.12
CA ASN A 281 0.16 25.52 16.98
C ASN A 281 -0.34 25.62 15.51
N GLY A 282 -0.44 24.49 14.82
CA GLY A 282 -0.94 24.39 13.44
C GLY A 282 0.02 24.91 12.35
N ARG A 283 1.28 25.22 12.66
CA ARG A 283 2.29 25.66 11.67
C ARG A 283 2.80 24.54 10.78
N ALA A 284 2.68 23.30 11.22
CA ALA A 284 3.13 22.10 10.50
C ALA A 284 2.21 20.91 10.81
N LEU A 285 2.21 19.92 9.93
CA LEU A 285 1.67 18.59 10.21
C LEU A 285 2.67 17.80 11.03
N LEU A 286 2.17 17.00 11.98
CA LEU A 286 2.98 16.20 12.88
C LEU A 286 2.71 14.71 12.69
N GLU A 287 3.78 13.94 12.55
CA GLU A 287 3.76 12.48 12.51
C GLU A 287 4.43 11.93 13.77
N SER A 288 3.76 11.04 14.51
CA SER A 288 4.40 10.28 15.59
C SER A 288 4.97 8.98 15.03
N SER A 289 6.21 8.65 15.41
CA SER A 289 6.91 7.43 15.03
C SER A 289 7.62 6.81 16.25
N GLY A 290 7.83 5.49 16.16
CA GLY A 290 8.53 4.73 17.21
C GLY A 290 7.62 4.24 18.33
N ARG A 291 7.80 2.96 18.71
CA ARG A 291 7.10 2.28 19.83
C ARG A 291 5.58 2.29 19.78
N LEU A 292 4.98 2.53 18.61
CA LEU A 292 3.53 2.53 18.44
C LEU A 292 3.00 1.09 18.44
N THR A 293 1.91 0.87 19.18
CA THR A 293 1.15 -0.38 19.25
C THR A 293 -0.34 -0.06 19.19
N LEU A 294 -1.19 -1.01 18.84
CA LEU A 294 -2.64 -0.82 18.89
C LEU A 294 -3.13 -0.38 20.27
N ASP A 295 -2.51 -0.89 21.34
CA ASP A 295 -2.88 -0.57 22.72
C ASP A 295 -2.64 0.90 23.08
N ASN A 296 -1.62 1.54 22.50
CA ASN A 296 -1.30 2.94 22.76
C ASN A 296 -1.74 3.91 21.65
N ALA A 297 -2.25 3.40 20.52
CA ALA A 297 -2.64 4.17 19.35
C ALA A 297 -3.59 5.34 19.71
N SER A 298 -4.66 5.04 20.44
CA SER A 298 -5.65 6.04 20.86
C SER A 298 -5.05 7.13 21.78
N ALA A 299 -4.03 6.81 22.59
CA ALA A 299 -3.36 7.82 23.42
C ALA A 299 -2.59 8.82 22.56
N TYR A 300 -1.85 8.34 21.56
CA TYR A 300 -1.17 9.22 20.60
C TYR A 300 -2.14 10.03 19.75
N ALA A 301 -3.19 9.38 19.22
CA ALA A 301 -4.17 10.07 18.38
C ALA A 301 -4.87 11.25 19.09
N ARG A 302 -5.15 11.12 20.41
CA ARG A 302 -5.77 12.17 21.21
C ARG A 302 -4.86 13.35 21.50
N THR A 303 -3.56 13.24 21.34
CA THR A 303 -2.62 14.38 21.47
C THR A 303 -2.88 15.47 20.43
N GLY A 304 -3.58 15.13 19.33
CA GLY A 304 -3.82 16.03 18.22
C GLY A 304 -2.75 15.97 17.13
N VAL A 305 -1.92 14.92 17.09
CA VAL A 305 -1.00 14.62 15.98
C VAL A 305 -1.80 14.27 14.71
N ASP A 306 -1.20 14.46 13.53
CA ASP A 306 -1.87 14.25 12.24
C ASP A 306 -1.70 12.81 11.74
N PHE A 307 -0.52 12.21 11.97
CA PHE A 307 -0.20 10.87 11.50
C PHE A 307 0.46 10.01 12.58
N LEU A 308 0.22 8.71 12.50
CA LEU A 308 0.93 7.67 13.23
C LEU A 308 1.63 6.76 12.21
N ALA A 309 2.97 6.80 12.15
CA ALA A 309 3.78 5.98 11.26
C ALA A 309 4.00 4.59 11.84
N VAL A 310 3.45 3.58 11.19
CA VAL A 310 3.47 2.19 11.67
C VAL A 310 4.11 1.26 10.64
N GLY A 311 5.41 0.98 10.82
CA GLY A 311 6.13 0.08 9.92
C GLY A 311 5.62 -1.37 9.96
N ALA A 312 5.08 -1.80 11.11
CA ALA A 312 4.57 -3.16 11.29
C ALA A 312 3.43 -3.53 10.34
N LEU A 313 2.70 -2.56 9.80
CA LEU A 313 1.66 -2.81 8.79
C LEU A 313 2.18 -3.60 7.60
N THR A 314 3.35 -3.26 7.10
CA THR A 314 3.91 -3.86 5.90
C THR A 314 4.93 -4.96 6.16
N HIS A 315 5.65 -4.94 7.30
CA HIS A 315 6.68 -5.96 7.55
C HIS A 315 6.29 -7.06 8.54
N SER A 316 5.18 -6.91 9.30
CA SER A 316 4.83 -7.86 10.38
C SER A 316 3.34 -8.19 10.47
N SER A 317 2.51 -7.74 9.54
CA SER A 317 1.10 -8.14 9.51
C SER A 317 0.98 -9.63 9.22
N PRO A 318 0.13 -10.38 9.97
CA PRO A 318 -0.25 -11.72 9.59
C PRO A 318 -0.98 -11.68 8.24
N ILE A 319 -1.02 -12.80 7.54
CA ILE A 319 -1.89 -12.95 6.36
C ILE A 319 -3.35 -13.05 6.81
N LEU A 320 -4.29 -12.73 5.92
CA LEU A 320 -5.70 -13.16 6.05
C LEU A 320 -5.85 -14.52 5.38
N ASP A 321 -6.45 -15.49 6.07
CA ASP A 321 -6.65 -16.82 5.51
C ASP A 321 -7.77 -16.81 4.45
N ILE A 322 -7.40 -17.07 3.20
CA ILE A 322 -8.27 -17.18 2.03
C ILE A 322 -7.90 -18.46 1.30
N GLY A 323 -8.90 -19.24 0.88
CA GLY A 323 -8.67 -20.48 0.12
C GLY A 323 -9.38 -20.46 -1.22
N LEU A 324 -8.95 -21.34 -2.14
CA LEU A 324 -9.58 -21.59 -3.42
C LEU A 324 -10.39 -22.91 -3.34
N ASP A 325 -11.66 -22.85 -3.65
CA ASP A 325 -12.57 -24.00 -3.64
C ASP A 325 -13.07 -24.30 -5.06
N LEU A 326 -12.66 -25.41 -5.64
CA LEU A 326 -13.27 -25.88 -6.89
C LEU A 326 -14.74 -26.26 -6.63
N ARG A 327 -15.63 -25.76 -7.49
CA ARG A 327 -17.04 -26.22 -7.47
C ARG A 327 -17.11 -27.66 -7.99
N GLU A 328 -17.90 -28.49 -7.32
CA GLU A 328 -18.20 -29.81 -7.84
C GLU A 328 -18.82 -29.70 -9.24
N ALA A 329 -18.35 -30.51 -10.18
CA ALA A 329 -18.97 -30.58 -11.49
C ALA A 329 -20.45 -31.00 -11.29
N THR A 330 -21.38 -30.13 -11.61
CA THR A 330 -22.80 -30.51 -11.67
C THR A 330 -22.93 -31.57 -12.77
N ALA A 331 -23.26 -32.80 -12.33
CA ALA A 331 -23.45 -33.96 -13.20
C ALA A 331 -24.64 -33.76 -14.17
#